data_888bb9439dc8a28d196b69c81e54fce0
#
_entry.id   888bb9439dc8a28d196b69c81e54fce0
#
_cell.length_a   1.000
_cell.length_b   1.000
_cell.length_c   1.000
_cell.angle_alpha   90.00
_cell.angle_beta   90.00
_cell.angle_gamma   90.00
#
_symmetry.space_group_name_H-M   'P 1'
#
loop_
_entity.id
_entity.type
_entity.pdbx_description
1 polymer ?
#
loop_
_entity_poly.entity_id
_entity_poly.type
_entity_poly.pdbx_seq_one_letter_code
_entity_poly.pdbx_strand_id
1 'polypeptide(L)'
;MEYEKKASFQLLAVITTPKLAERAAEMFKKGALPLQYRFSAEGTASSEIMDMLGLGSIDKSVLISMVPRNLSGVLLEKLRSELRMNTANSGIAFTVPLNGANNLILRILARNTGKELLNIEGKEENTMSETKHSLVAAIVNRGFSGDVMETVRSAGVKGGTVIHSRRIGSEDVTSFWGLSAQDEKEIVLILTDSANKLTLMQCIGESCGMHSDAQGIVMSLPIDSVVGI
;
A
#
# COMPACT_ATOMS: atom_id res chain seq x y z
N MET A 1 -20.23 -4.23 27.64
CA MET A 1 -19.70 -3.28 26.64
C MET A 1 -18.56 -4.03 25.92
N GLU A 2 -18.92 -4.71 24.83
CA GLU A 2 -17.92 -5.38 23.99
C GLU A 2 -17.11 -4.31 23.26
N TYR A 3 -15.82 -4.25 23.55
CA TYR A 3 -14.88 -3.49 22.73
C TYR A 3 -14.80 -4.18 21.36
N GLU A 4 -15.42 -3.59 20.32
CA GLU A 4 -15.14 -3.98 18.94
C GLU A 4 -13.62 -3.91 18.74
N LYS A 5 -13.00 -5.08 18.56
CA LYS A 5 -11.59 -5.18 18.19
C LYS A 5 -11.40 -4.40 16.89
N LYS A 6 -10.80 -3.22 16.96
CA LYS A 6 -10.44 -2.43 15.78
C LYS A 6 -9.49 -3.27 14.94
N ALA A 7 -9.96 -3.75 13.79
CA ALA A 7 -9.12 -4.46 12.85
C ALA A 7 -7.93 -3.57 12.47
N SER A 8 -6.71 -3.99 12.79
CA SER A 8 -5.51 -3.27 12.41
C SER A 8 -5.06 -3.73 11.01
N PHE A 9 -4.60 -2.79 10.19
CA PHE A 9 -4.14 -3.04 8.83
C PHE A 9 -2.67 -2.67 8.68
N GLN A 10 -2.04 -3.32 7.72
CA GLN A 10 -0.65 -3.08 7.33
C GLN A 10 -0.56 -2.88 5.82
N LEU A 11 0.45 -2.18 5.38
CA LEU A 11 0.87 -2.17 4.00
C LEU A 11 1.85 -3.33 3.80
N LEU A 12 1.54 -4.28 2.94
CA LEU A 12 2.45 -5.33 2.48
C LEU A 12 3.12 -4.85 1.21
N ALA A 13 4.43 -4.75 1.25
CA ALA A 13 5.27 -4.40 0.10
C ALA A 13 6.08 -5.61 -0.36
N VAL A 14 6.13 -5.84 -1.66
CA VAL A 14 6.93 -6.89 -2.31
C VAL A 14 7.76 -6.24 -3.40
N ILE A 15 9.07 -6.28 -3.28
CA ILE A 15 10.03 -5.77 -4.28
C ILE A 15 10.73 -6.98 -4.90
N THR A 16 10.48 -7.22 -6.18
CA THR A 16 10.96 -8.43 -6.85
C THR A 16 11.08 -8.23 -8.35
N THR A 17 11.39 -9.29 -9.10
CA THR A 17 11.36 -9.23 -10.57
C THR A 17 9.94 -9.08 -11.11
N PRO A 18 9.72 -8.51 -12.30
CA PRO A 18 8.39 -8.35 -12.89
C PRO A 18 7.59 -9.65 -12.93
N LYS A 19 8.23 -10.76 -13.28
CA LYS A 19 7.58 -12.08 -13.35
C LYS A 19 7.13 -12.63 -11.99
N LEU A 20 7.94 -12.43 -10.93
CA LEU A 20 7.55 -12.84 -9.59
C LEU A 20 6.49 -11.91 -9.00
N ALA A 21 6.53 -10.61 -9.34
CA ALA A 21 5.49 -9.65 -8.94
C ALA A 21 4.11 -10.03 -9.52
N GLU A 22 4.05 -10.49 -10.77
CA GLU A 22 2.82 -11.03 -11.37
C GLU A 22 2.26 -12.23 -10.59
N ARG A 23 3.13 -13.20 -10.29
CA ARG A 23 2.73 -14.39 -9.51
C ARG A 23 2.28 -14.02 -8.10
N ALA A 24 2.94 -13.05 -7.45
CA ALA A 24 2.52 -12.53 -6.15
C ALA A 24 1.14 -11.85 -6.24
N ALA A 25 0.90 -11.04 -7.28
CA ALA A 25 -0.37 -10.40 -7.51
C ALA A 25 -1.52 -11.40 -7.71
N GLU A 26 -1.27 -12.48 -8.48
CA GLU A 26 -2.24 -13.56 -8.66
C GLU A 26 -2.53 -14.31 -7.35
N MET A 27 -1.51 -14.55 -6.53
CA MET A 27 -1.67 -15.16 -5.21
C MET A 27 -2.51 -14.26 -4.29
N PHE A 28 -2.28 -12.95 -4.29
CA PHE A 28 -3.06 -11.99 -3.53
C PHE A 28 -4.50 -11.90 -4.03
N LYS A 29 -4.71 -11.96 -5.35
CA LYS A 29 -6.06 -12.03 -5.95
C LYS A 29 -6.83 -13.26 -5.48
N LYS A 30 -6.21 -14.44 -5.48
CA LYS A 30 -6.81 -15.67 -4.95
C LYS A 30 -7.10 -15.58 -3.44
N GLY A 31 -6.30 -14.82 -2.70
CA GLY A 31 -6.51 -14.51 -1.28
C GLY A 31 -7.54 -13.41 -1.03
N ALA A 32 -8.32 -12.99 -2.04
CA ALA A 32 -9.34 -11.95 -1.95
C ALA A 32 -8.84 -10.60 -1.42
N LEU A 33 -7.57 -10.23 -1.72
CA LEU A 33 -7.03 -8.92 -1.40
C LEU A 33 -7.37 -7.93 -2.53
N PRO A 34 -8.31 -6.98 -2.31
CA PRO A 34 -8.90 -6.18 -3.38
C PRO A 34 -8.01 -5.02 -3.85
N LEU A 35 -7.10 -4.57 -2.99
CA LEU A 35 -6.33 -3.36 -3.23
C LEU A 35 -4.86 -3.72 -3.47
N GLN A 36 -4.47 -3.74 -4.72
CA GLN A 36 -3.11 -4.04 -5.16
C GLN A 36 -2.65 -2.98 -6.16
N TYR A 37 -1.46 -2.45 -5.95
CA TYR A 37 -0.84 -1.44 -6.81
C TYR A 37 0.56 -1.88 -7.17
N ARG A 38 0.90 -1.80 -8.46
CA ARG A 38 2.22 -2.14 -8.98
C ARG A 38 2.85 -0.95 -9.67
N PHE A 39 4.13 -0.76 -9.43
CA PHE A 39 4.95 0.20 -10.15
C PHE A 39 6.31 -0.41 -10.49
N SER A 40 6.92 0.11 -11.55
CA SER A 40 8.25 -0.29 -12.01
C SER A 40 9.30 0.35 -11.13
N ALA A 41 10.38 -0.37 -10.93
CA ALA A 41 11.55 0.09 -10.17
C ALA A 41 12.82 -0.51 -10.79
N GLU A 42 13.97 0.03 -10.42
CA GLU A 42 15.27 -0.47 -10.81
C GLU A 42 16.03 -0.96 -9.58
N GLY A 43 16.66 -2.10 -9.70
CA GLY A 43 17.57 -2.62 -8.68
C GLY A 43 18.93 -1.97 -8.77
N THR A 44 19.49 -1.54 -7.63
CA THR A 44 20.81 -0.92 -7.56
C THR A 44 21.91 -1.90 -7.20
N ALA A 45 21.58 -3.13 -6.82
CA ALA A 45 22.56 -4.16 -6.52
C ALA A 45 23.08 -4.78 -7.83
N SER A 46 24.29 -4.40 -8.24
CA SER A 46 25.02 -5.08 -9.30
C SER A 46 25.83 -6.24 -8.69
N SER A 47 25.70 -7.43 -9.27
CA SER A 47 26.72 -8.45 -9.11
C SER A 47 27.63 -8.31 -10.32
N GLU A 48 28.87 -7.87 -10.14
CA GLU A 48 29.86 -7.69 -11.22
C GLU A 48 29.92 -8.91 -12.17
N ILE A 49 29.73 -10.11 -11.64
CA ILE A 49 29.72 -11.36 -12.42
C ILE A 49 28.45 -11.49 -13.25
N MET A 50 27.29 -11.07 -12.75
CA MET A 50 26.02 -11.14 -13.47
C MET A 50 25.95 -10.09 -14.57
N ASP A 51 26.53 -8.91 -14.33
CA ASP A 51 26.62 -7.84 -15.33
C ASP A 51 27.60 -8.22 -16.47
N MET A 52 28.72 -8.85 -16.15
CA MET A 52 29.67 -9.37 -17.16
C MET A 52 29.08 -10.46 -18.06
N LEU A 53 28.11 -11.23 -17.55
CA LEU A 53 27.45 -12.31 -18.28
C LEU A 53 26.14 -11.88 -18.96
N GLY A 54 25.72 -10.61 -18.80
CA GLY A 54 24.46 -10.10 -19.36
C GLY A 54 23.22 -10.78 -18.77
N LEU A 55 23.32 -11.42 -17.60
CA LEU A 55 22.27 -12.22 -16.96
C LEU A 55 21.52 -11.45 -15.87
N GLY A 56 21.96 -10.24 -15.52
CA GLY A 56 21.35 -9.39 -14.50
C GLY A 56 20.25 -8.52 -15.07
N SER A 57 19.00 -8.79 -14.75
CA SER A 57 17.93 -7.80 -14.97
C SER A 57 17.90 -6.83 -13.78
N ILE A 58 18.16 -5.56 -14.05
CA ILE A 58 17.99 -4.47 -13.08
C ILE A 58 16.52 -4.16 -12.85
N ASP A 59 15.63 -4.59 -13.77
CA ASP A 59 14.20 -4.35 -13.69
C ASP A 59 13.61 -5.00 -12.46
N LYS A 60 12.96 -4.20 -11.65
CA LYS A 60 12.19 -4.60 -10.48
C LYS A 60 10.75 -4.11 -10.62
N SER A 61 9.87 -4.79 -9.92
CA SER A 61 8.52 -4.33 -9.67
C SER A 61 8.30 -4.24 -8.18
N VAL A 62 7.66 -3.18 -7.76
CA VAL A 62 7.14 -3.02 -6.41
C VAL A 62 5.65 -3.26 -6.44
N LEU A 63 5.19 -4.25 -5.70
CA LEU A 63 3.78 -4.55 -5.48
C LEU A 63 3.43 -4.16 -4.05
N ILE A 64 2.42 -3.31 -3.88
CA ILE A 64 1.89 -2.94 -2.57
C ILE A 64 0.43 -3.39 -2.45
N SER A 65 0.07 -3.84 -1.26
CA SER A 65 -1.30 -4.22 -0.93
C SER A 65 -1.62 -3.84 0.52
N MET A 66 -2.85 -3.40 0.78
CA MET A 66 -3.35 -3.25 2.14
C MET A 66 -3.86 -4.59 2.63
N VAL A 67 -3.35 -5.04 3.77
CA VAL A 67 -3.67 -6.36 4.33
C VAL A 67 -4.07 -6.24 5.81
N PRO A 68 -5.01 -7.04 6.30
CA PRO A 68 -5.26 -7.18 7.72
C PRO A 68 -4.01 -7.72 8.43
N ARG A 69 -3.70 -7.19 9.61
CA ARG A 69 -2.51 -7.57 10.38
C ARG A 69 -2.44 -9.06 10.69
N ASN A 70 -3.57 -9.68 11.00
CA ASN A 70 -3.64 -11.11 11.28
C ASN A 70 -3.32 -12.00 10.07
N LEU A 71 -3.39 -11.46 8.85
CA LEU A 71 -3.08 -12.19 7.61
C LEU A 71 -1.66 -11.96 7.10
N SER A 72 -1.00 -10.91 7.56
CA SER A 72 0.31 -10.51 7.04
C SER A 72 1.37 -11.61 7.19
N GLY A 73 1.41 -12.28 8.35
CA GLY A 73 2.33 -13.40 8.59
C GLY A 73 2.11 -14.58 7.65
N VAL A 74 0.85 -14.94 7.40
CA VAL A 74 0.49 -16.03 6.47
C VAL A 74 0.87 -15.67 5.04
N LEU A 75 0.64 -14.42 4.64
CA LEU A 75 1.01 -13.95 3.29
C LEU A 75 2.53 -13.91 3.09
N LEU A 76 3.29 -13.45 4.08
CA LEU A 76 4.76 -13.48 4.04
C LEU A 76 5.29 -14.92 3.95
N GLU A 77 4.71 -15.87 4.70
CA GLU A 77 5.12 -17.27 4.62
C GLU A 77 4.76 -17.90 3.27
N LYS A 78 3.61 -17.56 2.68
CA LYS A 78 3.27 -17.98 1.32
C LYS A 78 4.21 -17.40 0.27
N LEU A 79 4.58 -16.13 0.37
CA LEU A 79 5.58 -15.52 -0.51
C LEU A 79 6.92 -16.26 -0.40
N ARG A 80 7.33 -16.59 0.82
CA ARG A 80 8.56 -17.33 1.07
C ARG A 80 8.52 -18.75 0.49
N SER A 81 7.46 -19.51 0.74
CA SER A 81 7.37 -20.93 0.38
C SER A 81 6.98 -21.14 -1.08
N GLU A 82 5.90 -20.50 -1.56
CA GLU A 82 5.36 -20.72 -2.91
C GLU A 82 6.14 -19.97 -4.00
N LEU A 83 6.65 -18.77 -3.69
CA LEU A 83 7.44 -17.96 -4.64
C LEU A 83 8.96 -18.07 -4.40
N ARG A 84 9.37 -18.83 -3.39
CA ARG A 84 10.78 -19.03 -3.02
C ARG A 84 11.54 -17.72 -2.80
N MET A 85 10.88 -16.73 -2.16
CA MET A 85 11.45 -15.41 -1.92
C MET A 85 12.59 -15.39 -0.86
N ASN A 86 13.03 -16.55 -0.42
CA ASN A 86 14.19 -16.75 0.43
C ASN A 86 15.46 -17.13 -0.35
N THR A 87 15.41 -17.12 -1.68
CA THR A 87 16.57 -17.39 -2.54
C THR A 87 17.26 -16.10 -3.01
N ALA A 88 18.52 -16.19 -3.38
CA ALA A 88 19.27 -15.05 -3.92
C ALA A 88 18.52 -14.45 -5.13
N ASN A 89 18.50 -13.12 -5.23
CA ASN A 89 17.87 -12.36 -6.31
C ASN A 89 16.33 -12.51 -6.45
N SER A 90 15.66 -13.24 -5.55
CA SER A 90 14.21 -13.38 -5.60
C SER A 90 13.44 -12.11 -5.19
N GLY A 91 14.07 -11.23 -4.42
CA GLY A 91 13.46 -9.99 -3.91
C GLY A 91 13.27 -10.00 -2.40
N ILE A 92 12.54 -8.99 -1.93
CA ILE A 92 12.19 -8.81 -0.51
C ILE A 92 10.70 -8.56 -0.36
N ALA A 93 10.14 -8.99 0.76
CA ALA A 93 8.78 -8.65 1.17
C ALA A 93 8.78 -8.24 2.64
N PHE A 94 8.03 -7.19 2.96
CA PHE A 94 7.93 -6.67 4.32
C PHE A 94 6.59 -5.99 4.54
N THR A 95 6.23 -5.80 5.79
CA THR A 95 5.02 -5.08 6.18
C THR A 95 5.35 -3.79 6.92
N VAL A 96 4.53 -2.79 6.68
CA VAL A 96 4.61 -1.49 7.38
C VAL A 96 3.27 -1.25 8.07
N PRO A 97 3.24 -0.98 9.37
CA PRO A 97 1.99 -0.69 10.06
C PRO A 97 1.33 0.57 9.51
N LEU A 98 0.00 0.56 9.41
CA LEU A 98 -0.78 1.76 9.09
C LEU A 98 -1.30 2.38 10.39
N ASN A 99 -1.13 3.66 10.55
CA ASN A 99 -1.67 4.43 11.68
C ASN A 99 -2.87 5.31 11.30
N GLY A 100 -3.40 5.14 10.10
CA GLY A 100 -4.62 5.76 9.59
C GLY A 100 -4.99 5.25 8.20
N ALA A 101 -6.29 5.16 7.94
CA ALA A 101 -6.87 4.91 6.62
C ALA A 101 -8.32 5.44 6.61
N ASN A 102 -8.86 5.75 5.43
CA ASN A 102 -10.25 6.17 5.35
C ASN A 102 -11.21 5.01 5.64
N ASN A 103 -12.30 5.31 6.37
CA ASN A 103 -13.23 4.30 6.89
C ASN A 103 -13.84 3.39 5.81
N LEU A 104 -14.09 3.90 4.62
CA LEU A 104 -14.68 3.09 3.55
C LEU A 104 -13.74 1.96 3.14
N ILE A 105 -12.44 2.23 3.03
CA ILE A 105 -11.42 1.22 2.72
C ILE A 105 -11.33 0.16 3.80
N LEU A 106 -11.35 0.57 5.07
CA LEU A 106 -11.34 -0.38 6.19
C LEU A 106 -12.56 -1.32 6.14
N ARG A 107 -13.73 -0.80 5.77
CA ARG A 107 -14.94 -1.61 5.58
C ARG A 107 -14.85 -2.58 4.41
N ILE A 108 -14.28 -2.16 3.27
CA ILE A 108 -14.06 -3.01 2.10
C ILE A 108 -13.13 -4.16 2.47
N LEU A 109 -11.99 -3.87 3.10
CA LEU A 109 -11.03 -4.88 3.51
C LEU A 109 -11.62 -5.85 4.54
N ALA A 110 -12.34 -5.36 5.54
CA ALA A 110 -12.95 -6.19 6.58
C ALA A 110 -14.02 -7.14 6.02
N ARG A 111 -14.78 -6.73 5.00
CA ARG A 111 -15.82 -7.59 4.38
C ARG A 111 -15.23 -8.70 3.50
N ASN A 112 -14.17 -8.41 2.74
CA ASN A 112 -13.58 -9.36 1.81
C ASN A 112 -12.72 -10.42 2.51
N THR A 113 -12.11 -10.10 3.64
CA THR A 113 -11.28 -11.03 4.41
C THR A 113 -12.08 -11.88 5.40
N GLY A 114 -13.40 -11.62 5.53
CA GLY A 114 -14.23 -12.12 6.64
C GLY A 114 -14.74 -13.55 6.53
N LYS A 115 -14.55 -14.30 5.45
CA LYS A 115 -15.19 -15.62 5.32
C LYS A 115 -14.26 -16.83 5.28
N GLU A 116 -13.01 -16.72 4.87
CA GLU A 116 -12.09 -17.88 4.79
C GLU A 116 -10.82 -17.79 5.63
N LEU A 117 -10.46 -16.60 6.11
CA LEU A 117 -9.17 -16.34 6.76
C LEU A 117 -9.26 -15.92 8.24
N LEU A 118 -10.46 -15.72 8.78
CA LEU A 118 -10.67 -15.32 10.19
C LEU A 118 -10.43 -16.43 11.23
N ASN A 119 -10.12 -17.65 10.79
CA ASN A 119 -9.84 -18.76 11.70
C ASN A 119 -8.37 -18.89 12.13
N ILE A 120 -7.55 -17.89 11.83
CA ILE A 120 -6.14 -17.88 12.25
C ILE A 120 -6.00 -16.91 13.43
N GLU A 121 -5.93 -17.45 14.64
CA GLU A 121 -5.61 -16.70 15.85
C GLU A 121 -4.16 -16.22 15.80
N GLY A 122 -3.96 -14.98 15.38
CA GLY A 122 -2.67 -14.27 15.47
C GLY A 122 -2.58 -13.52 16.81
N LYS A 123 -1.50 -13.71 17.54
CA LYS A 123 -1.17 -12.89 18.71
C LYS A 123 -0.91 -11.46 18.26
N GLU A 124 -1.68 -10.51 18.80
CA GLU A 124 -1.46 -9.08 18.60
C GLU A 124 -0.38 -8.58 19.56
N GLU A 125 0.77 -8.18 19.03
CA GLU A 125 1.69 -7.29 19.74
C GLU A 125 1.38 -5.84 19.36
N ASN A 126 0.82 -5.11 20.31
CA ASN A 126 0.56 -3.67 20.19
C ASN A 126 1.84 -2.91 20.55
N THR A 127 2.64 -2.55 19.54
CA THR A 127 3.71 -1.57 19.71
C THR A 127 3.50 -0.44 18.70
N MET A 128 2.60 0.49 19.02
CA MET A 128 2.55 1.78 18.33
C MET A 128 3.28 2.81 19.20
N SER A 129 4.53 3.09 18.88
CA SER A 129 5.19 4.31 19.38
C SER A 129 4.56 5.53 18.73
N GLU A 130 4.26 6.58 19.51
CA GLU A 130 3.87 7.87 18.96
C GLU A 130 5.07 8.46 18.22
N THR A 131 4.99 8.47 16.89
CA THR A 131 6.02 9.08 16.05
C THR A 131 5.73 10.56 15.84
N LYS A 132 6.80 11.40 15.82
CA LYS A 132 6.67 12.85 15.60
C LYS A 132 6.15 13.15 14.19
N HIS A 133 6.51 12.36 13.21
CA HIS A 133 6.17 12.56 11.80
C HIS A 133 5.34 11.37 11.25
N SER A 134 4.53 11.68 10.26
CA SER A 134 3.73 10.71 9.52
C SER A 134 3.85 10.95 8.01
N LEU A 135 3.86 9.89 7.24
CA LEU A 135 3.73 9.94 5.79
C LEU A 135 2.26 9.71 5.44
N VAL A 136 1.60 10.72 4.90
CA VAL A 136 0.26 10.60 4.32
C VAL A 136 0.41 10.20 2.87
N ALA A 137 -0.24 9.11 2.46
CA ALA A 137 -0.28 8.60 1.10
C ALA A 137 -1.71 8.68 0.57
N ALA A 138 -1.91 9.42 -0.52
CA ALA A 138 -3.17 9.46 -1.25
C ALA A 138 -3.01 8.73 -2.59
N ILE A 139 -3.83 7.72 -2.85
CA ILE A 139 -3.86 6.99 -4.11
C ILE A 139 -5.10 7.44 -4.87
N VAL A 140 -4.93 8.11 -5.98
CA VAL A 140 -6.00 8.71 -6.77
C VAL A 140 -5.95 8.22 -8.22
N ASN A 141 -7.01 8.47 -8.98
CA ASN A 141 -7.01 8.30 -10.41
C ASN A 141 -5.92 9.16 -11.06
N ARG A 142 -5.33 8.69 -12.15
CA ARG A 142 -4.35 9.47 -12.91
C ARG A 142 -4.94 10.81 -13.32
N GLY A 143 -4.16 11.88 -13.13
CA GLY A 143 -4.54 13.27 -13.45
C GLY A 143 -5.04 14.06 -12.24
N PHE A 144 -5.27 13.42 -11.07
CA PHE A 144 -5.82 14.07 -9.87
C PHE A 144 -4.77 14.37 -8.79
N SER A 145 -3.50 14.10 -9.02
CA SER A 145 -2.44 14.46 -8.07
C SER A 145 -2.34 15.98 -7.86
N GLY A 146 -2.64 16.77 -8.89
CA GLY A 146 -2.72 18.24 -8.80
C GLY A 146 -3.78 18.69 -7.80
N ASP A 147 -4.98 18.13 -7.87
CA ASP A 147 -6.13 18.45 -7.00
C ASP A 147 -5.82 18.07 -5.54
N VAL A 148 -5.18 16.91 -5.32
CA VAL A 148 -4.68 16.54 -3.99
C VAL A 148 -3.71 17.58 -3.47
N MET A 149 -2.74 18.01 -4.28
CA MET A 149 -1.74 18.99 -3.86
C MET A 149 -2.34 20.38 -3.62
N GLU A 150 -3.33 20.80 -4.40
CA GLU A 150 -4.06 22.06 -4.18
C GLU A 150 -4.81 22.02 -2.84
N THR A 151 -5.53 20.92 -2.58
CA THR A 151 -6.26 20.69 -1.32
C THR A 151 -5.33 20.78 -0.11
N VAL A 152 -4.17 20.11 -0.13
CA VAL A 152 -3.29 20.07 1.05
C VAL A 152 -2.45 21.34 1.23
N ARG A 153 -2.23 22.14 0.19
CA ARG A 153 -1.58 23.46 0.30
C ARG A 153 -2.40 24.42 1.17
N SER A 154 -3.71 24.35 1.07
CA SER A 154 -4.61 25.13 1.95
C SER A 154 -4.45 24.78 3.43
N ALA A 155 -4.01 23.55 3.73
CA ALA A 155 -3.68 23.06 5.07
C ALA A 155 -2.19 23.24 5.46
N GLY A 156 -1.43 24.07 4.70
CA GLY A 156 -0.05 24.45 5.02
C GLY A 156 1.04 23.49 4.52
N VAL A 157 0.70 22.48 3.71
CA VAL A 157 1.68 21.57 3.11
C VAL A 157 2.43 22.28 1.98
N LYS A 158 3.77 22.24 2.02
CA LYS A 158 4.63 22.92 1.03
C LYS A 158 4.86 22.09 -0.23
N GLY A 159 4.81 20.76 -0.14
CA GLY A 159 5.10 19.89 -1.27
C GLY A 159 4.81 18.42 -0.98
N GLY A 160 4.83 17.61 -2.02
CA GLY A 160 4.68 16.16 -1.97
C GLY A 160 5.41 15.50 -3.13
N THR A 161 5.47 14.17 -3.11
CA THR A 161 6.07 13.36 -4.19
C THR A 161 4.97 12.57 -4.87
N VAL A 162 4.91 12.63 -6.19
CA VAL A 162 3.94 11.87 -7.00
C VAL A 162 4.64 10.66 -7.62
N ILE A 163 4.05 9.49 -7.43
CA ILE A 163 4.51 8.22 -8.02
C ILE A 163 3.41 7.71 -8.95
N HIS A 164 3.76 7.42 -10.20
CA HIS A 164 2.83 6.78 -11.13
C HIS A 164 2.77 5.28 -10.88
N SER A 165 1.57 4.75 -10.78
CA SER A 165 1.31 3.36 -10.45
C SER A 165 0.19 2.78 -11.32
N ARG A 166 0.10 1.45 -11.34
CA ARG A 166 -1.04 0.74 -11.94
C ARG A 166 -1.69 -0.15 -10.90
N ARG A 167 -3.01 -0.04 -10.80
CA ARG A 167 -3.79 -0.97 -9.98
C ARG A 167 -3.81 -2.34 -10.65
N ILE A 168 -3.70 -3.39 -9.84
CA ILE A 168 -3.85 -4.78 -10.26
C ILE A 168 -5.01 -5.37 -9.47
N GLY A 169 -5.99 -5.93 -10.14
CA GLY A 169 -7.15 -6.53 -9.49
C GLY A 169 -8.11 -7.15 -10.49
N SER A 170 -9.17 -7.84 -10.01
CA SER A 170 -10.24 -8.32 -10.87
C SER A 170 -11.25 -7.20 -11.14
N GLU A 171 -11.81 -7.18 -12.34
CA GLU A 171 -12.90 -6.27 -12.72
C GLU A 171 -14.14 -6.44 -11.82
N ASP A 172 -14.35 -7.65 -11.30
CA ASP A 172 -15.45 -7.96 -10.39
C ASP A 172 -15.42 -7.17 -9.09
N VAL A 173 -14.22 -6.88 -8.55
CA VAL A 173 -14.06 -6.08 -7.33
C VAL A 173 -14.36 -4.61 -7.61
N THR A 174 -14.03 -4.11 -8.80
CA THR A 174 -14.26 -2.72 -9.20
C THR A 174 -15.73 -2.40 -9.33
N SER A 175 -16.50 -3.23 -10.01
CA SER A 175 -17.92 -3.01 -10.25
C SER A 175 -18.76 -3.11 -8.96
N PHE A 176 -18.41 -4.04 -8.08
CA PHE A 176 -19.17 -4.28 -6.85
C PHE A 176 -18.95 -3.18 -5.78
N TRP A 177 -17.77 -2.53 -5.76
CA TRP A 177 -17.41 -1.53 -4.75
C TRP A 177 -17.43 -0.10 -5.24
N GLY A 178 -17.81 0.15 -6.50
CA GLY A 178 -17.78 1.48 -7.10
C GLY A 178 -16.36 2.05 -7.24
N LEU A 179 -15.34 1.18 -7.25
CA LEU A 179 -13.97 1.59 -7.52
C LEU A 179 -13.84 1.93 -9.01
N SER A 180 -13.01 2.94 -9.32
CA SER A 180 -12.75 3.35 -10.70
C SER A 180 -12.34 2.18 -11.60
N ALA A 181 -12.90 2.11 -12.78
CA ALA A 181 -12.40 1.25 -13.85
C ALA A 181 -11.01 1.65 -14.35
N GLN A 182 -10.53 2.86 -14.01
CA GLN A 182 -9.22 3.35 -14.38
C GLN A 182 -8.12 2.60 -13.61
N ASP A 183 -7.29 1.86 -14.32
CA ASP A 183 -6.17 1.10 -13.74
C ASP A 183 -4.98 2.00 -13.37
N GLU A 184 -4.76 3.06 -14.15
CA GLU A 184 -3.65 3.99 -13.91
C GLU A 184 -3.98 4.88 -12.71
N LYS A 185 -3.05 4.91 -11.76
CA LYS A 185 -3.18 5.63 -10.49
C LYS A 185 -1.95 6.50 -10.23
N GLU A 186 -2.16 7.53 -9.43
CA GLU A 186 -1.10 8.36 -8.87
C GLU A 186 -1.10 8.20 -7.35
N ILE A 187 0.09 8.02 -6.80
CA ILE A 187 0.30 7.97 -5.34
C ILE A 187 0.99 9.27 -4.95
N VAL A 188 0.30 10.09 -4.18
CA VAL A 188 0.84 11.35 -3.66
C VAL A 188 1.32 11.10 -2.23
N LEU A 189 2.62 11.25 -2.00
CA LEU A 189 3.26 11.09 -0.70
C LEU A 189 3.52 12.46 -0.07
N ILE A 190 3.02 12.67 1.14
CA ILE A 190 3.11 13.93 1.88
C ILE A 190 3.68 13.65 3.26
N LEU A 191 4.85 14.19 3.55
CA LEU A 191 5.42 14.16 4.90
C LEU A 191 4.83 15.30 5.72
N THR A 192 4.36 14.98 6.92
CA THR A 192 3.74 15.96 7.83
C THR A 192 4.03 15.64 9.29
N ASP A 193 3.84 16.62 10.17
CA ASP A 193 3.79 16.35 11.60
C ASP A 193 2.58 15.48 11.93
N SER A 194 2.75 14.54 12.86
CA SER A 194 1.68 13.61 13.25
C SER A 194 0.44 14.33 13.80
N ALA A 195 0.60 15.52 14.36
CA ALA A 195 -0.49 16.38 14.82
C ALA A 195 -1.41 16.83 13.66
N ASN A 196 -0.87 17.08 12.46
CA ASN A 196 -1.60 17.58 11.31
C ASN A 196 -2.17 16.45 10.42
N LYS A 197 -1.77 15.22 10.68
CA LYS A 197 -2.13 14.03 9.87
C LYS A 197 -3.62 13.90 9.63
N LEU A 198 -4.43 13.96 10.69
CA LEU A 198 -5.88 13.75 10.59
C LEU A 198 -6.55 14.85 9.78
N THR A 199 -6.16 16.10 9.96
CA THR A 199 -6.66 17.25 9.20
C THR A 199 -6.37 17.05 7.70
N LEU A 200 -5.14 16.67 7.34
CA LEU A 200 -4.78 16.41 5.95
C LEU A 200 -5.58 15.25 5.35
N MET A 201 -5.71 14.15 6.08
CA MET A 201 -6.48 13.00 5.62
C MET A 201 -7.97 13.33 5.42
N GLN A 202 -8.55 14.17 6.28
CA GLN A 202 -9.93 14.65 6.14
C GLN A 202 -10.08 15.53 4.91
N CYS A 203 -9.24 16.56 4.75
CA CYS A 203 -9.29 17.44 3.58
C CYS A 203 -9.18 16.65 2.26
N ILE A 204 -8.23 15.72 2.16
CA ILE A 204 -8.09 14.88 0.97
C ILE A 204 -9.31 13.97 0.81
N GLY A 205 -9.82 13.39 1.89
CA GLY A 205 -10.99 12.51 1.86
C GLY A 205 -12.28 13.21 1.41
N GLU A 206 -12.46 14.48 1.77
CA GLU A 206 -13.59 15.31 1.37
C GLU A 206 -13.51 15.75 -0.10
N SER A 207 -12.34 16.21 -0.54
CA SER A 207 -12.16 16.77 -1.89
C SER A 207 -11.85 15.72 -2.96
N CYS A 208 -11.00 14.74 -2.63
CA CYS A 208 -10.46 13.75 -3.57
C CYS A 208 -10.78 12.31 -3.17
N GLY A 209 -11.71 12.08 -2.24
CA GLY A 209 -12.05 10.76 -1.73
C GLY A 209 -12.82 9.87 -2.69
N MET A 210 -13.26 8.71 -2.22
CA MET A 210 -13.91 7.66 -3.01
C MET A 210 -15.18 8.09 -3.76
N HIS A 211 -15.85 9.15 -3.32
CA HIS A 211 -17.08 9.67 -3.95
C HIS A 211 -16.83 10.82 -4.92
N SER A 212 -15.58 11.26 -5.08
CA SER A 212 -15.17 12.24 -6.09
C SER A 212 -14.67 11.55 -7.36
N ASP A 213 -14.44 12.31 -8.42
CA ASP A 213 -13.87 11.82 -9.69
C ASP A 213 -12.44 11.27 -9.49
N ALA A 214 -11.73 11.77 -8.49
CA ALA A 214 -10.40 11.27 -8.11
C ALA A 214 -10.44 9.85 -7.52
N GLN A 215 -11.55 9.45 -6.93
CA GLN A 215 -11.76 8.17 -6.23
C GLN A 215 -10.61 7.78 -5.31
N GLY A 216 -10.21 8.74 -4.49
CA GLY A 216 -9.01 8.67 -3.66
C GLY A 216 -9.13 7.75 -2.45
N ILE A 217 -8.05 7.04 -2.20
CA ILE A 217 -7.79 6.27 -1.01
C ILE A 217 -6.70 6.98 -0.22
N VAL A 218 -6.95 7.27 1.06
CA VAL A 218 -5.99 7.96 1.91
C VAL A 218 -5.58 7.07 3.07
N MET A 219 -4.28 6.96 3.28
CA MET A 219 -3.70 6.22 4.39
C MET A 219 -2.52 6.98 4.99
N SER A 220 -2.10 6.62 6.19
CA SER A 220 -0.90 7.17 6.81
C SER A 220 -0.04 6.09 7.43
N LEU A 221 1.28 6.33 7.35
CA LEU A 221 2.32 5.46 7.88
C LEU A 221 3.14 6.25 8.91
N PRO A 222 3.55 5.63 10.03
CA PRO A 222 4.43 6.26 11.00
C PRO A 222 5.84 6.43 10.40
N ILE A 223 6.50 7.53 10.75
CA ILE A 223 7.91 7.80 10.36
C ILE A 223 8.72 7.95 11.63
N ASP A 224 9.67 7.07 11.83
CA ASP A 224 10.53 7.07 13.02
C ASP A 224 11.59 8.17 12.97
N SER A 225 12.18 8.40 11.79
CA SER A 225 13.24 9.39 11.59
C SER A 225 13.15 10.01 10.22
N VAL A 226 13.46 11.30 10.11
CA VAL A 226 13.44 12.05 8.86
C VAL A 226 14.64 12.98 8.77
N VAL A 227 15.15 13.19 7.56
CA VAL A 227 16.24 14.10 7.22
C VAL A 227 15.82 14.92 6.00
N GLY A 228 16.19 16.20 5.96
CA GLY A 228 15.95 17.07 4.80
C GLY A 228 14.57 17.75 4.78
N ILE A 229 14.03 18.06 5.96
CA ILE A 229 12.80 18.87 6.11
C ILE A 229 13.16 20.34 6.24
#